data_67d66ce303467dfc9a136c7385b5c7f3
#
_entry.id   67d66ce303467dfc9a136c7385b5c7f3
#
_cell.length_a   1.000
_cell.length_b   1.000
_cell.length_c   1.000
_cell.angle_alpha   90.00
_cell.angle_beta   90.00
_cell.angle_gamma   90.00
#
_symmetry.space_group_name_H-M   'P 1'
#
loop_
_entity.id
_entity.type
_entity.pdbx_description
1 polymer ?
#
loop_
_entity_poly.entity_id
_entity_poly.type
_entity_poly.pdbx_seq_one_letter_code
_entity_poly.pdbx_strand_id
1 'polypeptide(L)'
;MKIIIAPDSFKDSLSAEGVAQAIAAGLSEVWPQAQLIQCPMADGGEGTLQAIVAASHGELRRQAVRGPLGQTVEASWGWLADSRTAIIEMAEASGLQLVPPGLRDACTSSTFGTGELIRAALDLGAQRIILAIGGSATNDGGAGAMQALGVQLFDAEEHTLPSGGLALARLAHINLEQLDPRLAHVRFEIAADVNNPLCGPHGASAIFGPQKGANPQQVHQLDAALGHFADHCAKVLPKDVRDEPGSGAAGGLGFAAKAFLGAQFRAGVQVVAELVGLDAAVRGADLVITGEGRFDAQTLRGKTPFGVARIAQQHGVPVIVIAGTLGDGYEQMYAHGVDAAFALPAGPMSLEQACSEAPRLLQERAADIARVWRTAAKR
;
A
#
# COMPACT_ATOMS: atom_id res chain seq x y z
N MET A 1 -29.37 5.94 -14.50
CA MET A 1 -28.18 6.62 -13.94
C MET A 1 -27.25 5.58 -13.39
N LYS A 2 -25.99 5.60 -13.81
CA LYS A 2 -24.94 4.69 -13.35
C LYS A 2 -23.90 5.51 -12.57
N ILE A 3 -23.65 5.14 -11.32
CA ILE A 3 -22.75 5.87 -10.42
C ILE A 3 -21.67 4.92 -9.92
N ILE A 4 -20.41 5.33 -10.02
CA ILE A 4 -19.27 4.60 -9.50
C ILE A 4 -18.88 5.21 -8.15
N ILE A 5 -18.69 4.36 -7.15
CA ILE A 5 -18.33 4.73 -5.79
C ILE A 5 -16.95 4.11 -5.53
N ALA A 6 -15.90 4.93 -5.60
CA ALA A 6 -14.50 4.50 -5.58
C ALA A 6 -13.68 5.23 -4.50
N PRO A 7 -14.04 5.13 -3.21
CA PRO A 7 -13.33 5.78 -2.11
C PRO A 7 -12.14 4.97 -1.63
N ASP A 8 -11.21 5.67 -0.96
CA ASP A 8 -10.23 5.09 -0.05
C ASP A 8 -10.83 4.88 1.35
N SER A 9 -10.08 4.22 2.20
CA SER A 9 -10.36 4.12 3.63
C SER A 9 -10.25 5.50 4.31
N PHE A 10 -11.05 5.71 5.34
CA PHE A 10 -10.88 6.83 6.26
C PHE A 10 -10.12 6.30 7.47
N LYS A 11 -8.79 6.53 7.48
CA LYS A 11 -7.88 5.99 8.50
C LYS A 11 -8.42 6.21 9.91
N ASP A 12 -8.24 5.21 10.76
CA ASP A 12 -8.72 5.19 12.15
C ASP A 12 -10.25 5.31 12.31
N SER A 13 -11.02 5.18 11.21
CA SER A 13 -12.48 5.34 11.23
C SER A 13 -13.21 4.24 10.44
N LEU A 14 -13.03 4.17 9.12
CA LEU A 14 -13.84 3.28 8.28
C LEU A 14 -13.02 2.70 7.12
N SER A 15 -13.19 1.40 6.84
CA SER A 15 -12.59 0.77 5.68
C SER A 15 -13.13 1.33 4.37
N ALA A 16 -12.40 1.21 3.26
CA ALA A 16 -12.85 1.65 1.94
C ALA A 16 -14.20 1.02 1.55
N GLU A 17 -14.42 -0.24 1.88
CA GLU A 17 -15.70 -0.92 1.69
C GLU A 17 -16.82 -0.27 2.52
N GLY A 18 -16.58 0.00 3.81
CA GLY A 18 -17.54 0.67 4.67
C GLY A 18 -17.89 2.08 4.21
N VAL A 19 -16.89 2.83 3.70
CA VAL A 19 -17.11 4.16 3.08
C VAL A 19 -17.98 4.02 1.84
N ALA A 20 -17.70 3.06 0.96
CA ALA A 20 -18.48 2.82 -0.25
C ALA A 20 -19.93 2.43 0.07
N GLN A 21 -20.14 1.57 1.06
CA GLN A 21 -21.48 1.17 1.52
C GLN A 21 -22.28 2.35 2.08
N ALA A 22 -21.66 3.19 2.92
CA ALA A 22 -22.32 4.36 3.49
C ALA A 22 -22.72 5.39 2.42
N ILE A 23 -21.83 5.65 1.43
CA ILE A 23 -22.12 6.51 0.28
C ILE A 23 -23.29 5.92 -0.52
N ALA A 24 -23.25 4.62 -0.83
CA ALA A 24 -24.30 3.93 -1.58
C ALA A 24 -25.66 4.02 -0.88
N ALA A 25 -25.70 3.86 0.43
CA ALA A 25 -26.91 4.00 1.23
C ALA A 25 -27.54 5.40 1.06
N GLY A 26 -26.75 6.47 1.20
CA GLY A 26 -27.23 7.84 1.02
C GLY A 26 -27.71 8.16 -0.39
N LEU A 27 -27.03 7.66 -1.42
CA LEU A 27 -27.46 7.82 -2.81
C LEU A 27 -28.78 7.10 -3.09
N SER A 28 -28.95 5.90 -2.52
CA SER A 28 -30.18 5.10 -2.70
C SER A 28 -31.44 5.76 -2.13
N GLU A 29 -31.31 6.59 -1.09
CA GLU A 29 -32.43 7.37 -0.56
C GLU A 29 -33.04 8.34 -1.58
N VAL A 30 -32.20 8.87 -2.47
CA VAL A 30 -32.60 9.90 -3.45
C VAL A 30 -32.81 9.31 -4.85
N TRP A 31 -32.04 8.29 -5.19
CA TRP A 31 -32.04 7.59 -6.46
C TRP A 31 -32.18 6.06 -6.30
N PRO A 32 -33.34 5.56 -5.85
CA PRO A 32 -33.55 4.13 -5.58
C PRO A 32 -33.42 3.24 -6.82
N GLN A 33 -33.45 3.84 -8.05
CA GLN A 33 -33.33 3.13 -9.32
C GLN A 33 -31.92 3.30 -9.94
N ALA A 34 -30.98 3.97 -9.28
CA ALA A 34 -29.62 4.13 -9.80
C ALA A 34 -28.85 2.82 -9.70
N GLN A 35 -28.06 2.55 -10.74
CA GLN A 35 -27.06 1.49 -10.69
C GLN A 35 -25.83 2.01 -9.93
N LEU A 36 -25.66 1.56 -8.70
CA LEU A 36 -24.54 1.91 -7.85
C LEU A 36 -23.49 0.81 -7.90
N ILE A 37 -22.31 1.12 -8.42
CA ILE A 37 -21.18 0.18 -8.51
C ILE A 37 -20.13 0.60 -7.50
N GLN A 38 -19.90 -0.24 -6.51
CA GLN A 38 -18.91 -0.01 -5.47
C GLN A 38 -17.56 -0.59 -5.91
N CYS A 39 -16.55 0.26 -5.98
CA CYS A 39 -15.17 -0.06 -6.31
C CYS A 39 -14.27 0.47 -5.20
N PRO A 40 -14.24 -0.13 -4.00
CA PRO A 40 -13.36 0.33 -2.93
C PRO A 40 -11.92 0.33 -3.41
N MET A 41 -11.19 1.39 -3.09
CA MET A 41 -9.85 1.67 -3.58
C MET A 41 -8.84 1.72 -2.44
N ALA A 42 -7.56 1.77 -2.82
CA ALA A 42 -6.43 2.06 -1.94
C ALA A 42 -5.25 2.58 -2.78
N ASP A 43 -4.23 3.13 -2.13
CA ASP A 43 -3.04 3.72 -2.76
C ASP A 43 -1.77 2.84 -2.68
N GLY A 44 -1.92 1.55 -2.30
CA GLY A 44 -0.80 0.63 -2.07
C GLY A 44 -0.33 0.61 -0.60
N GLY A 45 -1.02 1.34 0.27
CA GLY A 45 -0.84 1.31 1.72
C GLY A 45 -1.76 0.30 2.41
N GLU A 46 -2.06 0.57 3.67
CA GLU A 46 -2.97 -0.23 4.49
C GLU A 46 -4.37 -0.28 3.87
N GLY A 47 -4.98 -1.48 3.86
CA GLY A 47 -6.31 -1.72 3.29
C GLY A 47 -6.32 -2.08 1.80
N THR A 48 -5.17 -2.10 1.14
CA THR A 48 -5.04 -2.50 -0.27
C THR A 48 -5.51 -3.94 -0.49
N LEU A 49 -5.10 -4.84 0.40
CA LEU A 49 -5.49 -6.26 0.37
C LEU A 49 -7.01 -6.42 0.43
N GLN A 50 -7.64 -5.78 1.41
CA GLN A 50 -9.07 -5.87 1.63
C GLN A 50 -9.86 -5.28 0.45
N ALA A 51 -9.44 -4.12 -0.06
CA ALA A 51 -10.07 -3.47 -1.20
C ALA A 51 -10.04 -4.36 -2.45
N ILE A 52 -8.87 -4.94 -2.77
CA ILE A 52 -8.72 -5.82 -3.93
C ILE A 52 -9.53 -7.11 -3.76
N VAL A 53 -9.42 -7.79 -2.61
CA VAL A 53 -10.12 -9.06 -2.38
C VAL A 53 -11.64 -8.88 -2.45
N ALA A 54 -12.18 -7.81 -1.84
CA ALA A 54 -13.61 -7.51 -1.88
C ALA A 54 -14.11 -7.25 -3.31
N ALA A 55 -13.38 -6.46 -4.10
CA ALA A 55 -13.78 -6.10 -5.46
C ALA A 55 -13.57 -7.22 -6.49
N SER A 56 -12.57 -8.09 -6.29
CA SER A 56 -12.16 -9.13 -7.26
C SER A 56 -12.76 -10.50 -6.95
N HIS A 57 -13.62 -10.62 -5.95
CA HIS A 57 -14.10 -11.92 -5.44
C HIS A 57 -12.96 -12.89 -5.10
N GLY A 58 -11.84 -12.35 -4.64
CA GLY A 58 -10.67 -13.12 -4.24
C GLY A 58 -10.86 -13.82 -2.89
N GLU A 59 -9.96 -14.74 -2.58
CA GLU A 59 -9.93 -15.42 -1.29
C GLU A 59 -8.96 -14.71 -0.33
N LEU A 60 -9.41 -14.37 0.87
CA LEU A 60 -8.53 -13.97 1.96
C LEU A 60 -7.97 -15.22 2.63
N ARG A 61 -6.66 -15.36 2.63
CA ARG A 61 -5.93 -16.47 3.25
C ARG A 61 -5.17 -15.99 4.47
N ARG A 62 -4.95 -16.88 5.42
CA ARG A 62 -4.17 -16.62 6.64
C ARG A 62 -3.02 -17.59 6.73
N GLN A 63 -1.89 -17.10 7.23
CA GLN A 63 -0.66 -17.86 7.38
C GLN A 63 0.04 -17.45 8.67
N ALA A 64 0.42 -18.41 9.49
CA ALA A 64 1.32 -18.17 10.62
C ALA A 64 2.73 -17.93 10.07
N VAL A 65 3.29 -16.76 10.33
CA VAL A 65 4.61 -16.33 9.86
C VAL A 65 5.40 -15.66 10.99
N ARG A 66 6.68 -15.41 10.75
CA ARG A 66 7.53 -14.68 11.67
C ARG A 66 7.21 -13.18 11.60
N GLY A 67 6.83 -12.60 12.73
CA GLY A 67 6.64 -11.16 12.89
C GLY A 67 7.96 -10.38 12.85
N PRO A 68 7.89 -9.02 12.86
CA PRO A 68 9.07 -8.18 12.71
C PRO A 68 10.14 -8.35 13.79
N LEU A 69 9.76 -8.70 15.01
CA LEU A 69 10.66 -8.95 16.13
C LEU A 69 10.88 -10.46 16.41
N GLY A 70 10.51 -11.35 15.48
CA GLY A 70 10.74 -12.78 15.57
C GLY A 70 9.61 -13.60 16.21
N GLN A 71 8.59 -12.94 16.79
CA GLN A 71 7.38 -13.62 17.29
C GLN A 71 6.56 -14.21 16.12
N THR A 72 5.76 -15.24 16.40
CA THR A 72 4.79 -15.73 15.43
C THR A 72 3.59 -14.79 15.37
N VAL A 73 3.16 -14.45 14.16
CA VAL A 73 1.94 -13.66 13.89
C VAL A 73 1.09 -14.36 12.82
N GLU A 74 -0.23 -14.20 12.91
CA GLU A 74 -1.16 -14.57 11.84
C GLU A 74 -1.24 -13.43 10.84
N ALA A 75 -0.75 -13.64 9.63
CA ALA A 75 -0.75 -12.67 8.56
C ALA A 75 -1.75 -13.04 7.47
N SER A 76 -2.51 -12.06 7.00
CA SER A 76 -3.47 -12.24 5.91
C SER A 76 -2.83 -11.91 4.57
N TRP A 77 -3.28 -12.57 3.51
CA TRP A 77 -2.90 -12.27 2.13
C TRP A 77 -4.02 -12.69 1.17
N GLY A 78 -4.08 -12.08 -0.01
CA GLY A 78 -5.12 -12.30 -1.00
C GLY A 78 -4.70 -13.28 -2.08
N TRP A 79 -5.64 -14.12 -2.52
CA TRP A 79 -5.47 -15.03 -3.64
C TRP A 79 -6.55 -14.84 -4.68
N LEU A 80 -6.17 -14.49 -5.91
CA LEU A 80 -7.03 -14.40 -7.08
C LEU A 80 -6.77 -15.62 -7.96
N ALA A 81 -7.61 -16.62 -7.83
CA ALA A 81 -7.40 -17.94 -8.45
C ALA A 81 -7.39 -17.88 -9.99
N ASP A 82 -8.29 -17.11 -10.60
CA ASP A 82 -8.43 -17.01 -12.06
C ASP A 82 -7.17 -16.47 -12.73
N SER A 83 -6.50 -15.52 -12.10
CA SER A 83 -5.27 -14.91 -12.60
C SER A 83 -3.99 -15.45 -11.96
N ARG A 84 -4.10 -16.38 -11.01
CA ARG A 84 -3.00 -16.89 -10.17
C ARG A 84 -2.17 -15.75 -9.57
N THR A 85 -2.87 -14.72 -9.08
CA THR A 85 -2.26 -13.53 -8.51
C THR A 85 -2.36 -13.56 -6.99
N ALA A 86 -1.23 -13.38 -6.30
CA ALA A 86 -1.19 -13.16 -4.87
C ALA A 86 -1.05 -11.66 -4.57
N ILE A 87 -1.80 -11.18 -3.59
CA ILE A 87 -1.73 -9.81 -3.04
C ILE A 87 -1.19 -9.91 -1.61
N ILE A 88 -0.03 -9.32 -1.37
CA ILE A 88 0.65 -9.38 -0.09
C ILE A 88 0.90 -7.96 0.40
N GLU A 89 0.27 -7.58 1.52
CA GLU A 89 0.70 -6.42 2.28
C GLU A 89 1.83 -6.83 3.22
N MET A 90 3.02 -6.26 3.04
CA MET A 90 4.14 -6.57 3.92
C MET A 90 3.85 -6.24 5.38
N ALA A 91 2.96 -5.28 5.63
CA ALA A 91 2.57 -4.84 6.96
C ALA A 91 1.87 -5.95 7.77
N GLU A 92 1.20 -6.89 7.13
CA GLU A 92 0.57 -8.04 7.79
C GLU A 92 1.59 -8.96 8.50
N ALA A 93 2.83 -9.04 7.98
CA ALA A 93 3.90 -9.86 8.55
C ALA A 93 5.04 -9.03 9.18
N SER A 94 5.31 -7.84 8.65
CA SER A 94 6.49 -7.04 8.99
C SER A 94 6.14 -5.56 9.25
N GLY A 95 4.89 -5.30 9.66
CA GLY A 95 4.32 -3.97 9.82
C GLY A 95 4.56 -3.34 11.18
N LEU A 96 4.47 -2.01 11.19
CA LEU A 96 4.67 -1.18 12.38
C LEU A 96 3.55 -1.38 13.41
N GLN A 97 2.33 -1.71 12.97
CA GLN A 97 1.19 -2.02 13.84
C GLN A 97 1.39 -3.30 14.67
N LEU A 98 2.27 -4.20 14.24
CA LEU A 98 2.62 -5.42 14.99
C LEU A 98 3.61 -5.17 16.13
N VAL A 99 4.12 -3.94 16.24
CA VAL A 99 5.15 -3.56 17.22
C VAL A 99 4.64 -2.40 18.08
N PRO A 100 4.40 -2.61 19.38
CA PRO A 100 4.08 -1.53 20.30
C PRO A 100 5.11 -0.41 20.22
N PRO A 101 4.72 0.89 20.33
CA PRO A 101 5.63 2.02 20.14
C PRO A 101 6.92 1.94 20.99
N GLY A 102 6.82 1.46 22.24
CA GLY A 102 7.99 1.30 23.15
C GLY A 102 8.91 0.12 22.81
N LEU A 103 8.52 -0.76 21.90
CA LEU A 103 9.30 -1.93 21.47
C LEU A 103 9.82 -1.82 20.02
N ARG A 104 9.61 -0.67 19.37
CA ARG A 104 10.10 -0.45 18.00
C ARG A 104 11.62 -0.47 17.98
N ASP A 105 12.17 -1.31 17.11
CA ASP A 105 13.60 -1.47 16.92
C ASP A 105 13.94 -1.68 15.44
N ALA A 106 14.32 -0.61 14.76
CA ALA A 106 14.74 -0.64 13.37
C ALA A 106 16.01 -1.47 13.13
N CYS A 107 16.82 -1.70 14.18
CA CYS A 107 18.09 -2.41 14.07
C CYS A 107 17.92 -3.93 13.94
N THR A 108 16.90 -4.49 14.59
CA THR A 108 16.69 -5.94 14.68
C THR A 108 15.44 -6.42 13.94
N SER A 109 14.50 -5.52 13.62
CA SER A 109 13.29 -5.86 12.87
C SER A 109 13.59 -6.46 11.52
N SER A 110 12.83 -7.49 11.13
CA SER A 110 13.08 -8.28 9.92
C SER A 110 11.86 -8.41 9.02
N THR A 111 12.14 -8.46 7.72
CA THR A 111 11.15 -8.76 6.66
C THR A 111 10.95 -10.26 6.44
N PHE A 112 11.49 -11.14 7.27
CA PHE A 112 11.47 -12.60 7.07
C PHE A 112 10.06 -13.14 6.84
N GLY A 113 9.08 -12.73 7.64
CA GLY A 113 7.68 -13.17 7.49
C GLY A 113 7.04 -12.73 6.16
N THR A 114 7.43 -11.57 5.62
CA THR A 114 7.02 -11.18 4.26
C THR A 114 7.51 -12.19 3.22
N GLY A 115 8.75 -12.69 3.35
CA GLY A 115 9.28 -13.76 2.50
C GLY A 115 8.53 -15.09 2.69
N GLU A 116 8.07 -15.40 3.92
CA GLU A 116 7.26 -16.59 4.18
C GLU A 116 5.89 -16.49 3.48
N LEU A 117 5.27 -15.29 3.42
CA LEU A 117 4.04 -15.07 2.64
C LEU A 117 4.27 -15.26 1.14
N ILE A 118 5.39 -14.76 0.61
CA ILE A 118 5.77 -14.98 -0.79
C ILE A 118 5.91 -16.48 -1.06
N ARG A 119 6.58 -17.22 -0.18
CA ARG A 119 6.73 -18.69 -0.32
C ARG A 119 5.37 -19.39 -0.31
N ALA A 120 4.46 -19.01 0.59
CA ALA A 120 3.10 -19.55 0.63
C ALA A 120 2.34 -19.32 -0.70
N ALA A 121 2.51 -18.13 -1.30
CA ALA A 121 1.94 -17.82 -2.61
C ALA A 121 2.56 -18.70 -3.72
N LEU A 122 3.87 -18.93 -3.69
CA LEU A 122 4.56 -19.84 -4.63
C LEU A 122 4.07 -21.29 -4.49
N ASP A 123 3.78 -21.73 -3.26
CA ASP A 123 3.27 -23.08 -2.99
C ASP A 123 1.86 -23.29 -3.57
N LEU A 124 1.07 -22.23 -3.75
CA LEU A 124 -0.20 -22.25 -4.48
C LEU A 124 -0.04 -22.07 -6.00
N GLY A 125 1.18 -21.89 -6.50
CA GLY A 125 1.44 -21.72 -7.92
C GLY A 125 1.16 -20.31 -8.44
N ALA A 126 1.43 -19.28 -7.63
CA ALA A 126 1.33 -17.89 -8.04
C ALA A 126 2.20 -17.63 -9.28
N GLN A 127 1.62 -16.93 -10.25
CA GLN A 127 2.31 -16.44 -11.46
C GLN A 127 2.55 -14.94 -11.42
N ARG A 128 1.82 -14.24 -10.57
CA ARG A 128 1.97 -12.81 -10.30
C ARG A 128 1.87 -12.58 -8.80
N ILE A 129 2.79 -11.78 -8.26
CA ILE A 129 2.76 -11.38 -6.85
C ILE A 129 2.81 -9.84 -6.80
N ILE A 130 1.83 -9.26 -6.15
CA ILE A 130 1.74 -7.83 -5.89
C ILE A 130 2.09 -7.60 -4.42
N LEU A 131 3.15 -6.84 -4.19
CA LEU A 131 3.60 -6.43 -2.86
C LEU A 131 3.17 -4.99 -2.60
N ALA A 132 2.27 -4.80 -1.65
CA ALA A 132 2.02 -3.50 -1.04
C ALA A 132 2.99 -3.32 0.12
N ILE A 133 3.85 -2.29 0.06
CA ILE A 133 4.99 -2.16 0.97
C ILE A 133 4.89 -0.98 1.95
N GLY A 134 3.70 -0.41 2.10
CA GLY A 134 3.40 0.59 3.13
C GLY A 134 3.43 0.02 4.55
N GLY A 135 3.55 0.88 5.56
CA GLY A 135 3.41 0.53 6.98
C GLY A 135 4.54 -0.31 7.60
N SER A 136 5.72 -0.40 6.98
CA SER A 136 6.83 -1.26 7.43
C SER A 136 7.41 -0.90 8.79
N ALA A 137 7.75 -1.90 9.62
CA ALA A 137 8.54 -1.75 10.85
C ALA A 137 10.05 -1.91 10.62
N THR A 138 10.46 -2.41 9.47
CA THR A 138 11.77 -2.96 9.17
C THR A 138 12.70 -1.98 8.48
N ASN A 139 14.01 -2.18 8.64
CA ASN A 139 15.07 -1.44 7.95
C ASN A 139 16.24 -2.39 7.61
N ASP A 140 15.92 -3.58 7.12
CA ASP A 140 16.84 -4.69 6.89
C ASP A 140 17.21 -4.88 5.41
N GLY A 141 16.94 -3.89 4.55
CA GLY A 141 17.23 -3.99 3.13
C GLY A 141 16.42 -5.06 2.40
N GLY A 142 15.40 -5.64 3.03
CA GLY A 142 14.68 -6.81 2.53
C GLY A 142 15.44 -8.14 2.70
N ALA A 143 16.58 -8.12 3.39
CA ALA A 143 17.44 -9.29 3.58
C ALA A 143 16.68 -10.46 4.24
N GLY A 144 15.85 -10.20 5.25
CA GLY A 144 15.04 -11.23 5.90
C GLY A 144 14.09 -11.91 4.91
N ALA A 145 13.42 -11.17 4.05
CA ALA A 145 12.54 -11.75 3.03
C ALA A 145 13.32 -12.64 2.06
N MET A 146 14.51 -12.21 1.65
CA MET A 146 15.36 -13.02 0.77
C MET A 146 15.87 -14.27 1.48
N GLN A 147 16.22 -14.19 2.78
CA GLN A 147 16.58 -15.37 3.57
C GLN A 147 15.42 -16.39 3.66
N ALA A 148 14.18 -15.93 3.85
CA ALA A 148 13.01 -16.81 3.84
C ALA A 148 12.78 -17.48 2.48
N LEU A 149 13.28 -16.88 1.39
CA LEU A 149 13.21 -17.40 0.02
C LEU A 149 14.46 -18.20 -0.39
N GLY A 150 15.39 -18.43 0.55
CA GLY A 150 16.55 -19.31 0.34
C GLY A 150 17.88 -18.61 0.11
N VAL A 151 17.94 -17.27 0.10
CA VAL A 151 19.24 -16.57 0.10
C VAL A 151 19.96 -16.83 1.42
N GLN A 152 21.22 -17.19 1.35
CA GLN A 152 22.05 -17.38 2.53
C GLN A 152 23.03 -16.22 2.68
N LEU A 153 23.07 -15.64 3.87
CA LEU A 153 23.91 -14.50 4.24
C LEU A 153 24.86 -14.94 5.35
N PHE A 154 26.16 -14.79 5.14
CA PHE A 154 27.19 -15.23 6.08
C PHE A 154 28.13 -14.10 6.49
N ASP A 155 28.65 -14.18 7.73
CA ASP A 155 29.75 -13.34 8.20
C ASP A 155 31.11 -13.91 7.76
N ALA A 156 32.20 -13.26 8.21
CA ALA A 156 33.57 -13.66 7.85
C ALA A 156 33.98 -15.02 8.48
N GLU A 157 33.29 -15.46 9.51
CA GLU A 157 33.49 -16.75 10.18
C GLU A 157 32.54 -17.83 9.65
N GLU A 158 31.87 -17.62 8.51
CA GLU A 158 30.91 -18.51 7.87
C GLU A 158 29.66 -18.81 8.74
N HIS A 159 29.36 -17.97 9.75
CA HIS A 159 28.11 -18.08 10.48
C HIS A 159 26.98 -17.36 9.73
N THR A 160 25.79 -17.94 9.73
CA THR A 160 24.60 -17.30 9.19
C THR A 160 24.30 -16.00 9.94
N LEU A 161 24.09 -14.92 9.20
CA LEU A 161 23.73 -13.62 9.80
C LEU A 161 22.38 -13.69 10.53
N PRO A 162 22.31 -13.12 11.74
CA PRO A 162 21.04 -12.96 12.43
C PRO A 162 20.13 -11.96 11.71
N SER A 163 18.84 -11.94 12.05
CA SER A 163 17.88 -11.02 11.52
C SER A 163 18.18 -9.55 11.87
N GLY A 164 17.72 -8.64 11.01
CA GLY A 164 17.75 -7.20 11.22
C GLY A 164 18.84 -6.46 10.43
N GLY A 165 18.58 -5.17 10.22
CA GLY A 165 19.42 -4.34 9.35
C GLY A 165 20.83 -4.11 9.88
N LEU A 166 20.99 -3.98 11.20
CA LEU A 166 22.33 -3.75 11.76
C LEU A 166 23.26 -4.96 11.59
N ALA A 167 22.70 -6.17 11.51
CA ALA A 167 23.48 -7.39 11.27
C ALA A 167 24.19 -7.36 9.91
N LEU A 168 23.63 -6.66 8.92
CA LEU A 168 24.19 -6.54 7.56
C LEU A 168 25.59 -5.89 7.53
N ALA A 169 25.96 -5.10 8.56
CA ALA A 169 27.31 -4.55 8.70
C ALA A 169 28.41 -5.63 8.80
N ARG A 170 28.04 -6.88 9.14
CA ARG A 170 28.99 -8.01 9.25
C ARG A 170 28.92 -8.95 8.05
N LEU A 171 28.16 -8.62 7.02
CA LEU A 171 28.03 -9.45 5.83
C LEU A 171 29.37 -9.61 5.12
N ALA A 172 29.79 -10.84 4.86
CA ALA A 172 31.00 -11.17 4.12
C ALA A 172 30.69 -11.96 2.83
N HIS A 173 29.66 -12.79 2.86
CA HIS A 173 29.33 -13.67 1.74
C HIS A 173 27.82 -13.81 1.54
N ILE A 174 27.39 -13.83 0.25
CA ILE A 174 26.02 -14.11 -0.20
C ILE A 174 26.05 -15.37 -1.04
N ASN A 175 25.23 -16.39 -0.68
CA ASN A 175 25.03 -17.58 -1.50
C ASN A 175 23.57 -17.65 -2.00
N LEU A 176 23.40 -17.81 -3.31
CA LEU A 176 22.11 -17.87 -4.01
C LEU A 176 21.69 -19.29 -4.43
N GLU A 177 22.50 -20.33 -4.14
CA GLU A 177 22.27 -21.69 -4.61
C GLU A 177 20.93 -22.28 -4.14
N GLN A 178 20.43 -21.83 -2.96
CA GLN A 178 19.17 -22.27 -2.38
C GLN A 178 18.01 -21.30 -2.63
N LEU A 179 18.24 -20.25 -3.41
CA LEU A 179 17.15 -19.35 -3.80
C LEU A 179 16.07 -20.13 -4.55
N ASP A 180 14.82 -19.95 -4.13
CA ASP A 180 13.69 -20.70 -4.69
C ASP A 180 13.60 -20.50 -6.23
N PRO A 181 13.80 -21.56 -7.03
CA PRO A 181 13.87 -21.43 -8.49
C PRO A 181 12.55 -20.98 -9.11
N ARG A 182 11.42 -21.13 -8.41
CA ARG A 182 10.10 -20.70 -8.88
C ARG A 182 10.03 -19.18 -9.06
N LEU A 183 10.84 -18.41 -8.32
CA LEU A 183 10.89 -16.94 -8.38
C LEU A 183 11.19 -16.43 -9.80
N ALA A 184 12.01 -17.14 -10.56
CA ALA A 184 12.35 -16.80 -11.94
C ALA A 184 11.15 -16.80 -12.91
N HIS A 185 10.05 -17.43 -12.53
CA HIS A 185 8.86 -17.61 -13.36
C HIS A 185 7.65 -16.76 -12.87
N VAL A 186 7.85 -15.95 -11.85
CA VAL A 186 6.81 -15.13 -11.25
C VAL A 186 7.04 -13.66 -11.59
N ARG A 187 5.99 -12.97 -11.98
CA ARG A 187 6.01 -11.52 -12.15
C ARG A 187 5.79 -10.84 -10.80
N PHE A 188 6.77 -10.04 -10.37
CA PHE A 188 6.66 -9.24 -9.17
C PHE A 188 6.35 -7.79 -9.49
N GLU A 189 5.36 -7.24 -8.81
CA GLU A 189 4.99 -5.83 -8.86
C GLU A 189 4.95 -5.25 -7.45
N ILE A 190 5.46 -4.03 -7.29
CA ILE A 190 5.37 -3.28 -6.04
C ILE A 190 4.38 -2.16 -6.22
N ALA A 191 3.33 -2.17 -5.41
CA ALA A 191 2.36 -1.09 -5.30
C ALA A 191 2.86 -0.07 -4.27
N ALA A 192 3.52 0.99 -4.73
CA ALA A 192 4.03 2.06 -3.87
C ALA A 192 4.37 3.31 -4.66
N ASP A 193 4.19 4.48 -4.03
CA ASP A 193 4.44 5.81 -4.59
C ASP A 193 5.67 6.49 -3.93
N VAL A 194 6.65 5.69 -3.50
CA VAL A 194 7.88 6.12 -2.82
C VAL A 194 9.06 6.09 -3.79
N ASN A 195 9.80 7.21 -3.89
CA ASN A 195 10.92 7.38 -4.80
C ASN A 195 12.30 7.43 -4.12
N ASN A 196 12.37 7.20 -2.81
CA ASN A 196 13.60 7.28 -2.05
C ASN A 196 14.63 6.23 -2.53
N PRO A 197 15.93 6.59 -2.68
CA PRO A 197 17.01 5.63 -2.88
C PRO A 197 17.23 4.80 -1.61
N LEU A 198 18.05 3.76 -1.70
CA LEU A 198 18.35 2.89 -0.56
C LEU A 198 19.06 3.64 0.57
N CYS A 199 20.09 4.40 0.25
CA CYS A 199 21.00 5.03 1.20
C CYS A 199 21.09 6.55 1.04
N GLY A 200 21.78 7.21 1.98
CA GLY A 200 22.06 8.64 1.97
C GLY A 200 20.97 9.48 2.65
N PRO A 201 21.06 10.83 2.53
CA PRO A 201 20.19 11.74 3.28
C PRO A 201 18.70 11.62 2.93
N HIS A 202 18.38 11.05 1.78
CA HIS A 202 17.02 10.74 1.32
C HIS A 202 16.74 9.25 1.30
N GLY A 203 17.62 8.42 1.87
CA GLY A 203 17.53 6.97 1.89
C GLY A 203 16.57 6.42 2.94
N ALA A 204 16.44 5.10 2.94
CA ALA A 204 15.53 4.35 3.79
C ALA A 204 15.70 4.68 5.29
N SER A 205 16.95 4.63 5.77
CA SER A 205 17.25 4.82 7.20
C SER A 205 17.05 6.27 7.63
N ALA A 206 17.48 7.24 6.81
CA ALA A 206 17.41 8.66 7.13
C ALA A 206 15.97 9.16 7.22
N ILE A 207 15.12 8.75 6.28
CA ILE A 207 13.74 9.25 6.16
C ILE A 207 12.77 8.45 7.06
N PHE A 208 12.90 7.14 7.10
CA PHE A 208 11.91 6.27 7.74
C PHE A 208 12.40 5.58 9.02
N GLY A 209 13.71 5.60 9.31
CA GLY A 209 14.29 4.98 10.51
C GLY A 209 13.75 5.52 11.82
N PRO A 210 13.62 6.87 12.00
CA PRO A 210 13.16 7.45 13.27
C PRO A 210 11.77 6.94 13.71
N GLN A 211 10.79 6.86 12.82
CA GLN A 211 9.45 6.33 13.16
C GLN A 211 9.45 4.85 13.53
N LYS A 212 10.51 4.11 13.15
CA LYS A 212 10.72 2.70 13.45
C LYS A 212 11.58 2.49 14.70
N GLY A 213 11.87 3.56 15.44
CA GLY A 213 12.58 3.53 16.70
C GLY A 213 14.09 3.76 16.62
N ALA A 214 14.64 4.09 15.43
CA ALA A 214 16.06 4.40 15.32
C ALA A 214 16.40 5.79 15.85
N ASN A 215 17.39 5.88 16.74
CA ASN A 215 18.00 7.15 17.11
C ASN A 215 18.99 7.66 16.04
N PRO A 216 19.46 8.91 16.08
CA PRO A 216 20.35 9.47 15.06
C PRO A 216 21.61 8.64 14.79
N GLN A 217 22.24 8.05 15.82
CA GLN A 217 23.40 7.20 15.66
C GLN A 217 23.03 5.89 14.93
N GLN A 218 21.93 5.27 15.30
CA GLN A 218 21.43 4.06 14.66
C GLN A 218 21.02 4.30 13.20
N VAL A 219 20.47 5.48 12.86
CA VAL A 219 20.21 5.86 11.48
C VAL A 219 21.47 5.81 10.63
N HIS A 220 22.57 6.39 11.10
CA HIS A 220 23.85 6.35 10.39
C HIS A 220 24.41 4.92 10.28
N GLN A 221 24.30 4.12 11.35
CA GLN A 221 24.77 2.74 11.33
C GLN A 221 23.97 1.87 10.37
N LEU A 222 22.65 2.03 10.34
CA LEU A 222 21.76 1.32 9.42
C LEU A 222 21.99 1.74 7.97
N ASP A 223 22.20 3.03 7.71
CA ASP A 223 22.49 3.52 6.36
C ASP A 223 23.78 2.91 5.82
N ALA A 224 24.84 2.90 6.64
CA ALA A 224 26.11 2.24 6.30
C ALA A 224 25.95 0.72 6.08
N ALA A 225 25.14 0.05 6.92
CA ALA A 225 24.87 -1.38 6.80
C ALA A 225 24.10 -1.73 5.52
N LEU A 226 23.11 -0.90 5.14
CA LEU A 226 22.40 -1.05 3.86
C LEU A 226 23.32 -0.83 2.66
N GLY A 227 24.23 0.17 2.71
CA GLY A 227 25.25 0.38 1.69
C GLY A 227 26.18 -0.82 1.55
N HIS A 228 26.65 -1.38 2.66
CA HIS A 228 27.47 -2.58 2.69
C HIS A 228 26.74 -3.81 2.11
N PHE A 229 25.45 -4.00 2.44
CA PHE A 229 24.62 -5.03 1.84
C PHE A 229 24.51 -4.87 0.32
N ALA A 230 24.24 -3.66 -0.17
CA ALA A 230 24.17 -3.37 -1.59
C ALA A 230 25.50 -3.64 -2.32
N ASP A 231 26.66 -3.33 -1.69
CA ASP A 231 27.99 -3.63 -2.22
C ASP A 231 28.21 -5.14 -2.42
N HIS A 232 27.70 -5.95 -1.50
CA HIS A 232 27.80 -7.42 -1.62
C HIS A 232 26.79 -7.95 -2.65
N CYS A 233 25.57 -7.42 -2.70
CA CYS A 233 24.61 -7.77 -3.73
C CYS A 233 25.13 -7.47 -5.15
N ALA A 234 25.81 -6.35 -5.35
CA ALA A 234 26.38 -5.97 -6.65
C ALA A 234 27.47 -6.93 -7.17
N LYS A 235 28.07 -7.76 -6.28
CA LYS A 235 29.05 -8.78 -6.68
C LYS A 235 28.40 -10.07 -7.21
N VAL A 236 27.16 -10.36 -6.83
CA VAL A 236 26.47 -11.62 -7.13
C VAL A 236 25.21 -11.46 -7.98
N LEU A 237 24.71 -10.24 -8.12
CA LEU A 237 23.53 -9.91 -8.91
C LEU A 237 23.90 -9.11 -10.15
N PRO A 238 23.12 -9.18 -11.24
CA PRO A 238 23.46 -8.58 -12.53
C PRO A 238 23.43 -7.06 -12.53
N LYS A 239 22.75 -6.41 -11.57
CA LYS A 239 22.56 -4.95 -11.55
C LYS A 239 22.54 -4.41 -10.13
N ASP A 240 23.23 -3.30 -9.91
CA ASP A 240 23.08 -2.49 -8.71
C ASP A 240 21.91 -1.51 -8.89
N VAL A 241 20.91 -1.63 -8.02
CA VAL A 241 19.68 -0.84 -8.09
C VAL A 241 19.53 0.10 -6.88
N ARG A 242 20.59 0.27 -6.05
CA ARG A 242 20.51 1.05 -4.80
C ARG A 242 20.02 2.49 -4.99
N ASP A 243 20.38 3.11 -6.10
CA ASP A 243 20.05 4.51 -6.41
C ASP A 243 18.76 4.64 -7.24
N GLU A 244 18.14 3.53 -7.62
CA GLU A 244 16.88 3.59 -8.35
C GLU A 244 15.75 4.10 -7.46
N PRO A 245 14.79 4.88 -8.03
CA PRO A 245 13.61 5.34 -7.30
C PRO A 245 12.87 4.17 -6.66
N GLY A 246 12.56 4.28 -5.36
CA GLY A 246 11.83 3.25 -4.61
C GLY A 246 12.71 2.18 -3.95
N SER A 247 14.02 2.14 -4.20
CA SER A 247 14.89 1.15 -3.53
C SER A 247 14.93 1.31 -2.01
N GLY A 248 14.72 2.52 -1.48
CA GLY A 248 14.60 2.78 -0.04
C GLY A 248 13.22 2.47 0.56
N ALA A 249 12.23 2.18 -0.27
CA ALA A 249 10.89 1.89 0.23
C ALA A 249 10.89 0.70 1.20
N ALA A 250 10.08 0.81 2.25
CA ALA A 250 9.94 -0.21 3.30
C ALA A 250 11.27 -0.65 3.93
N GLY A 251 12.16 0.32 4.21
CA GLY A 251 13.45 0.02 4.83
C GLY A 251 14.38 -0.80 3.95
N GLY A 252 14.27 -0.64 2.63
CA GLY A 252 15.06 -1.33 1.62
C GLY A 252 14.45 -2.62 1.08
N LEU A 253 13.23 -3.02 1.49
CA LEU A 253 12.54 -4.14 0.83
C LEU A 253 12.37 -3.86 -0.67
N GLY A 254 12.15 -2.59 -1.06
CA GLY A 254 12.12 -2.17 -2.44
C GLY A 254 13.41 -2.49 -3.21
N PHE A 255 14.58 -2.30 -2.59
CA PHE A 255 15.87 -2.70 -3.15
C PHE A 255 15.93 -4.21 -3.38
N ALA A 256 15.64 -5.02 -2.34
CA ALA A 256 15.68 -6.47 -2.47
C ALA A 256 14.72 -6.99 -3.55
N ALA A 257 13.50 -6.47 -3.59
CA ALA A 257 12.51 -6.87 -4.57
C ALA A 257 12.95 -6.55 -6.02
N LYS A 258 13.59 -5.39 -6.24
CA LYS A 258 14.18 -5.07 -7.56
C LYS A 258 15.36 -5.96 -7.89
N ALA A 259 16.31 -6.08 -6.94
CA ALA A 259 17.58 -6.73 -7.17
C ALA A 259 17.47 -8.24 -7.35
N PHE A 260 16.69 -8.92 -6.50
CA PHE A 260 16.58 -10.38 -6.48
C PHE A 260 15.36 -10.91 -7.26
N LEU A 261 14.25 -10.15 -7.28
CA LEU A 261 12.98 -10.61 -7.86
C LEU A 261 12.64 -9.92 -9.19
N GLY A 262 13.42 -8.93 -9.61
CA GLY A 262 13.14 -8.16 -10.83
C GLY A 262 11.83 -7.38 -10.75
N ALA A 263 11.37 -7.01 -9.55
CA ALA A 263 10.09 -6.39 -9.31
C ALA A 263 9.97 -5.01 -9.99
N GLN A 264 8.80 -4.77 -10.58
CA GLN A 264 8.45 -3.50 -11.20
C GLN A 264 7.65 -2.63 -10.24
N PHE A 265 8.06 -1.38 -10.06
CA PHE A 265 7.30 -0.40 -9.28
C PHE A 265 6.17 0.17 -10.11
N ARG A 266 4.99 0.24 -9.52
CA ARG A 266 3.79 0.83 -10.10
C ARG A 266 3.09 1.68 -9.05
N ALA A 267 2.47 2.76 -9.47
CA ALA A 267 1.63 3.56 -8.59
C ALA A 267 0.55 2.67 -7.95
N GLY A 268 0.43 2.72 -6.63
CA GLY A 268 -0.46 1.84 -5.88
C GLY A 268 -1.90 1.94 -6.35
N VAL A 269 -2.40 3.17 -6.52
CA VAL A 269 -3.76 3.41 -7.02
C VAL A 269 -4.01 2.79 -8.40
N GLN A 270 -3.01 2.77 -9.30
CA GLN A 270 -3.16 2.18 -10.64
C GLN A 270 -3.26 0.65 -10.57
N VAL A 271 -2.47 0.02 -9.70
CA VAL A 271 -2.53 -1.42 -9.48
C VAL A 271 -3.89 -1.83 -8.94
N VAL A 272 -4.37 -1.11 -7.92
CA VAL A 272 -5.70 -1.36 -7.34
C VAL A 272 -6.79 -1.14 -8.38
N ALA A 273 -6.77 -0.01 -9.11
CA ALA A 273 -7.75 0.31 -10.14
C ALA A 273 -7.85 -0.76 -11.24
N GLU A 274 -6.70 -1.32 -11.66
CA GLU A 274 -6.64 -2.43 -12.61
C GLU A 274 -7.34 -3.67 -12.05
N LEU A 275 -7.01 -4.06 -10.82
CA LEU A 275 -7.54 -5.29 -10.20
C LEU A 275 -9.02 -5.21 -9.84
N VAL A 276 -9.51 -4.02 -9.45
CA VAL A 276 -10.94 -3.82 -9.19
C VAL A 276 -11.75 -3.52 -10.45
N GLY A 277 -11.10 -3.39 -11.61
CA GLY A 277 -11.75 -3.12 -12.89
C GLY A 277 -12.34 -1.72 -13.00
N LEU A 278 -11.76 -0.72 -12.33
CA LEU A 278 -12.30 0.63 -12.23
C LEU A 278 -12.49 1.30 -13.62
N ASP A 279 -11.54 1.14 -14.55
CA ASP A 279 -11.65 1.71 -15.90
C ASP A 279 -12.90 1.21 -16.62
N ALA A 280 -13.14 -0.10 -16.60
CA ALA A 280 -14.32 -0.70 -17.20
C ALA A 280 -15.62 -0.27 -16.49
N ALA A 281 -15.57 -0.11 -15.17
CA ALA A 281 -16.71 0.35 -14.39
C ALA A 281 -17.07 1.80 -14.72
N VAL A 282 -16.09 2.71 -14.83
CA VAL A 282 -16.30 4.13 -15.13
C VAL A 282 -16.85 4.37 -16.54
N ARG A 283 -16.56 3.50 -17.49
CA ARG A 283 -17.05 3.64 -18.86
C ARG A 283 -18.58 3.70 -18.91
N GLY A 284 -19.12 4.82 -19.41
CA GLY A 284 -20.54 5.07 -19.49
C GLY A 284 -21.22 5.32 -18.14
N ALA A 285 -20.46 5.69 -17.13
CA ALA A 285 -21.03 6.21 -15.89
C ALA A 285 -21.45 7.66 -16.02
N ASP A 286 -22.45 8.06 -15.23
CA ASP A 286 -22.93 9.43 -15.16
C ASP A 286 -22.20 10.26 -14.11
N LEU A 287 -21.60 9.59 -13.10
CA LEU A 287 -20.92 10.22 -11.97
C LEU A 287 -19.95 9.24 -11.31
N VAL A 288 -18.80 9.74 -10.88
CA VAL A 288 -17.88 9.06 -9.96
C VAL A 288 -17.88 9.79 -8.62
N ILE A 289 -18.03 9.05 -7.52
CA ILE A 289 -17.82 9.56 -6.18
C ILE A 289 -16.61 8.85 -5.59
N THR A 290 -15.64 9.62 -5.16
CA THR A 290 -14.43 9.14 -4.47
C THR A 290 -14.25 9.87 -3.14
N GLY A 291 -13.26 9.49 -2.34
CA GLY A 291 -12.98 10.14 -1.08
C GLY A 291 -11.80 9.55 -0.35
N GLU A 292 -11.35 10.26 0.67
CA GLU A 292 -10.32 9.85 1.62
C GLU A 292 -10.51 10.60 2.95
N GLY A 293 -9.80 10.17 4.01
CA GLY A 293 -9.92 10.83 5.33
C GLY A 293 -9.47 12.29 5.32
N ARG A 294 -8.40 12.64 4.61
CA ARG A 294 -7.88 14.01 4.47
C ARG A 294 -7.49 14.31 3.03
N PHE A 295 -8.24 15.20 2.42
CA PHE A 295 -8.06 15.66 1.04
C PHE A 295 -7.35 17.01 1.03
N ASP A 296 -6.09 17.03 0.60
CA ASP A 296 -5.22 18.21 0.58
C ASP A 296 -4.22 18.17 -0.58
N ALA A 297 -3.26 19.10 -0.63
CA ALA A 297 -2.23 19.15 -1.67
C ALA A 297 -1.39 17.86 -1.78
N GLN A 298 -1.33 17.02 -0.74
CA GLN A 298 -0.60 15.75 -0.79
C GLN A 298 -1.33 14.71 -1.66
N THR A 299 -2.63 14.86 -1.87
CA THR A 299 -3.44 13.97 -2.73
C THR A 299 -2.90 13.94 -4.17
N LEU A 300 -2.33 15.04 -4.65
CA LEU A 300 -1.65 15.12 -5.96
C LEU A 300 -0.44 14.19 -6.10
N ARG A 301 0.10 13.69 -4.99
CA ARG A 301 1.26 12.79 -5.00
C ARG A 301 0.92 11.32 -5.25
N GLY A 302 -0.24 11.05 -5.85
CA GLY A 302 -0.63 9.70 -6.26
C GLY A 302 -1.65 9.01 -5.37
N LYS A 303 -2.27 9.73 -4.40
CA LYS A 303 -3.31 9.13 -3.57
C LYS A 303 -4.57 8.77 -4.37
N THR A 304 -5.44 7.98 -3.77
CA THR A 304 -6.64 7.41 -4.39
C THR A 304 -7.50 8.41 -5.13
N PRO A 305 -7.94 9.57 -4.57
CA PRO A 305 -8.83 10.47 -5.29
C PRO A 305 -8.21 11.05 -6.57
N PHE A 306 -6.88 11.27 -6.57
CA PHE A 306 -6.16 11.71 -7.77
C PHE A 306 -6.18 10.62 -8.86
N GLY A 307 -5.88 9.38 -8.50
CA GLY A 307 -5.88 8.27 -9.45
C GLY A 307 -7.26 8.01 -10.05
N VAL A 308 -8.30 8.02 -9.20
CA VAL A 308 -9.70 7.86 -9.61
C VAL A 308 -10.14 9.00 -10.55
N ALA A 309 -9.82 10.27 -10.20
CA ALA A 309 -10.15 11.42 -11.04
C ALA A 309 -9.50 11.34 -12.43
N ARG A 310 -8.22 10.90 -12.49
CA ARG A 310 -7.51 10.70 -13.76
C ARG A 310 -8.20 9.67 -14.66
N ILE A 311 -8.67 8.56 -14.09
CA ILE A 311 -9.38 7.52 -14.85
C ILE A 311 -10.75 8.07 -15.30
N ALA A 312 -11.50 8.73 -14.44
CA ALA A 312 -12.79 9.31 -14.79
C ALA A 312 -12.67 10.37 -15.90
N GLN A 313 -11.64 11.23 -15.83
CA GLN A 313 -11.36 12.26 -16.84
C GLN A 313 -11.12 11.67 -18.24
N GLN A 314 -10.48 10.51 -18.34
CA GLN A 314 -10.27 9.82 -19.62
C GLN A 314 -11.59 9.43 -20.31
N HIS A 315 -12.65 9.24 -19.54
CA HIS A 315 -13.99 8.89 -20.01
C HIS A 315 -14.96 10.09 -20.02
N GLY A 316 -14.51 11.29 -19.64
CA GLY A 316 -15.34 12.49 -19.54
C GLY A 316 -16.42 12.40 -18.46
N VAL A 317 -16.20 11.59 -17.41
CA VAL A 317 -17.16 11.40 -16.33
C VAL A 317 -16.81 12.33 -15.17
N PRO A 318 -17.79 13.13 -14.66
CA PRO A 318 -17.56 14.05 -13.57
C PRO A 318 -17.25 13.33 -12.26
N VAL A 319 -16.43 13.98 -11.41
CA VAL A 319 -15.93 13.43 -10.15
C VAL A 319 -16.27 14.32 -8.97
N ILE A 320 -16.90 13.76 -7.97
CA ILE A 320 -17.14 14.40 -6.69
C ILE A 320 -16.31 13.69 -5.59
N VAL A 321 -15.64 14.48 -4.77
CA VAL A 321 -14.89 13.99 -3.60
C VAL A 321 -15.69 14.23 -2.33
N ILE A 322 -15.80 13.20 -1.48
CA ILE A 322 -16.25 13.32 -0.09
C ILE A 322 -15.05 13.00 0.79
N ALA A 323 -14.64 13.94 1.63
CA ALA A 323 -13.47 13.78 2.49
C ALA A 323 -13.80 13.98 3.96
N GLY A 324 -13.07 13.32 4.85
CA GLY A 324 -13.19 13.57 6.29
C GLY A 324 -12.90 15.02 6.61
N THR A 325 -11.86 15.59 5.99
CA THR A 325 -11.55 17.02 6.04
C THR A 325 -10.93 17.50 4.73
N LEU A 326 -11.20 18.77 4.37
CA LEU A 326 -10.51 19.46 3.29
C LEU A 326 -9.34 20.26 3.91
N GLY A 327 -8.12 19.92 3.51
CA GLY A 327 -6.89 20.58 3.95
C GLY A 327 -6.38 21.61 2.94
N ASP A 328 -5.28 22.27 3.28
CA ASP A 328 -4.71 23.32 2.44
C ASP A 328 -4.33 22.81 1.05
N GLY A 329 -4.69 23.59 0.03
CA GLY A 329 -4.34 23.35 -1.37
C GLY A 329 -5.14 22.24 -2.05
N TYR A 330 -6.23 21.75 -1.46
CA TYR A 330 -7.11 20.77 -2.09
C TYR A 330 -7.73 21.29 -3.41
N GLU A 331 -7.88 22.60 -3.55
CA GLU A 331 -8.46 23.25 -4.74
C GLU A 331 -7.64 22.98 -6.00
N GLN A 332 -6.35 22.66 -5.86
CA GLN A 332 -5.49 22.28 -6.98
C GLN A 332 -6.03 21.06 -7.72
N MET A 333 -6.78 20.19 -7.04
CA MET A 333 -7.37 19.01 -7.62
C MET A 333 -8.45 19.30 -8.68
N TYR A 334 -9.05 20.49 -8.68
CA TYR A 334 -10.02 20.89 -9.71
C TYR A 334 -9.39 20.96 -11.10
N ALA A 335 -8.10 21.32 -11.21
CA ALA A 335 -7.35 21.27 -12.46
C ALA A 335 -7.02 19.83 -12.92
N HIS A 336 -7.26 18.83 -12.09
CA HIS A 336 -6.90 17.44 -12.32
C HIS A 336 -8.11 16.50 -12.38
N GLY A 337 -9.29 17.03 -12.72
CA GLY A 337 -10.48 16.23 -13.02
C GLY A 337 -11.42 15.99 -11.84
N VAL A 338 -11.26 16.73 -10.74
CA VAL A 338 -12.26 16.81 -9.68
C VAL A 338 -13.18 18.00 -9.96
N ASP A 339 -14.49 17.78 -9.93
CA ASP A 339 -15.49 18.84 -10.20
C ASP A 339 -15.99 19.50 -8.91
N ALA A 340 -16.08 18.74 -7.81
CA ALA A 340 -16.47 19.27 -6.51
C ALA A 340 -15.87 18.44 -5.37
N ALA A 341 -15.64 19.08 -4.21
CA ALA A 341 -15.19 18.42 -2.99
C ALA A 341 -16.02 18.88 -1.79
N PHE A 342 -16.40 17.93 -0.92
CA PHE A 342 -17.21 18.17 0.25
C PHE A 342 -16.55 17.57 1.48
N ALA A 343 -16.49 18.38 2.57
CA ALA A 343 -16.13 17.87 3.88
C ALA A 343 -17.28 17.08 4.50
N LEU A 344 -16.93 16.06 5.27
CA LEU A 344 -17.89 15.19 5.95
C LEU A 344 -18.68 15.92 7.03
N PRO A 345 -18.03 16.63 7.99
CA PRO A 345 -18.73 17.33 9.04
C PRO A 345 -19.63 18.45 8.51
N ALA A 346 -20.89 18.48 8.96
CA ALA A 346 -21.81 19.58 8.64
C ALA A 346 -21.58 20.82 9.50
N GLY A 347 -20.80 20.71 10.58
CA GLY A 347 -20.47 21.77 11.52
C GLY A 347 -19.31 21.37 12.44
N PRO A 348 -18.93 22.21 13.41
CA PRO A 348 -17.86 21.90 14.35
C PRO A 348 -18.17 20.63 15.15
N MET A 349 -17.23 19.67 15.15
CA MET A 349 -17.27 18.47 15.96
C MET A 349 -15.85 18.00 16.28
N SER A 350 -15.67 17.18 17.30
CA SER A 350 -14.37 16.58 17.59
C SER A 350 -13.98 15.52 16.55
N LEU A 351 -12.66 15.24 16.41
CA LEU A 351 -12.18 14.17 15.53
C LEU A 351 -12.77 12.82 15.96
N GLU A 352 -12.84 12.53 17.24
CA GLU A 352 -13.41 11.31 17.79
C GLU A 352 -14.88 11.13 17.38
N GLN A 353 -15.68 12.20 17.47
CA GLN A 353 -17.06 12.18 17.00
C GLN A 353 -17.15 12.01 15.49
N ALA A 354 -16.31 12.71 14.71
CA ALA A 354 -16.30 12.58 13.26
C ALA A 354 -15.94 11.13 12.82
N CYS A 355 -14.99 10.49 13.50
CA CYS A 355 -14.61 9.12 13.22
C CYS A 355 -15.71 8.12 13.62
N SER A 356 -16.31 8.26 14.81
CA SER A 356 -17.35 7.33 15.29
C SER A 356 -18.66 7.45 14.50
N GLU A 357 -18.99 8.64 14.01
CA GLU A 357 -20.22 8.91 13.24
C GLU A 357 -19.99 8.89 11.71
N ALA A 358 -18.80 8.55 11.23
CA ALA A 358 -18.46 8.60 9.82
C ALA A 358 -19.47 7.91 8.90
N PRO A 359 -20.00 6.71 9.21
CA PRO A 359 -21.00 6.07 8.35
C PRO A 359 -22.25 6.92 8.15
N ARG A 360 -22.79 7.50 9.22
CA ARG A 360 -23.98 8.38 9.17
C ARG A 360 -23.68 9.67 8.38
N LEU A 361 -22.56 10.30 8.68
CA LEU A 361 -22.15 11.54 8.01
C LEU A 361 -21.93 11.34 6.50
N LEU A 362 -21.34 10.22 6.10
CA LEU A 362 -21.16 9.83 4.69
C LEU A 362 -22.51 9.65 3.99
N GLN A 363 -23.43 8.94 4.62
CA GLN A 363 -24.79 8.71 4.09
C GLN A 363 -25.52 10.04 3.88
N GLU A 364 -25.55 10.91 4.89
CA GLU A 364 -26.18 12.23 4.81
C GLU A 364 -25.54 13.10 3.71
N ARG A 365 -24.21 13.16 3.64
CA ARG A 365 -23.50 13.95 2.63
C ARG A 365 -23.77 13.43 1.21
N ALA A 366 -23.75 12.12 1.02
CA ALA A 366 -24.07 11.51 -0.27
C ALA A 366 -25.51 11.81 -0.71
N ALA A 367 -26.47 11.74 0.22
CA ALA A 367 -27.85 12.08 -0.05
C ALA A 367 -28.02 13.57 -0.43
N ASP A 368 -27.30 14.49 0.23
CA ASP A 368 -27.32 15.91 -0.10
C ASP A 368 -26.74 16.20 -1.50
N ILE A 369 -25.63 15.56 -1.84
CA ILE A 369 -25.05 15.64 -3.18
C ILE A 369 -26.06 15.16 -4.24
N ALA A 370 -26.71 14.04 -3.98
CA ALA A 370 -27.75 13.51 -4.87
C ALA A 370 -28.93 14.46 -5.04
N ARG A 371 -29.40 15.14 -3.98
CA ARG A 371 -30.46 16.15 -4.05
C ARG A 371 -30.07 17.35 -4.92
N VAL A 372 -28.84 17.86 -4.76
CA VAL A 372 -28.32 18.97 -5.58
C VAL A 372 -28.22 18.56 -7.04
N TRP A 373 -27.64 17.41 -7.34
CA TRP A 373 -27.51 16.89 -8.70
C TRP A 373 -28.86 16.72 -9.39
N ARG A 374 -29.83 16.11 -8.69
CA ARG A 374 -31.19 15.94 -9.22
C ARG A 374 -31.87 17.26 -9.54
N THR A 375 -31.59 18.32 -8.79
CA THR A 375 -32.15 19.65 -9.02
C THR A 375 -31.52 20.30 -10.26
N ALA A 376 -30.23 20.12 -10.48
CA ALA A 376 -29.55 20.62 -11.67
C ALA A 376 -30.01 19.91 -12.96
N ALA A 377 -30.25 18.60 -12.92
CA ALA A 377 -30.72 17.81 -14.04
C ALA A 377 -32.18 18.08 -14.47
N LYS A 378 -32.95 18.83 -13.69
CA LYS A 378 -34.34 19.22 -14.03
C LYS A 378 -34.44 20.52 -14.84
N ARG A 379 -33.31 21.18 -15.07
CA ARG A 379 -33.20 22.38 -15.89
C ARG A 379 -32.69 22.06 -17.30
#